data_5075f1a5c72f40e41d4a87b3073e55d6
#
_entry.id   5075f1a5c72f40e41d4a87b3073e55d6
#
_cell.length_a   1.000
_cell.length_b   1.000
_cell.length_c   1.000
_cell.angle_alpha   90.00
_cell.angle_beta   90.00
_cell.angle_gamma   90.00
#
_symmetry.space_group_name_H-M   'P 1'
#
loop_
_entity.id
_entity.type
_entity.pdbx_description
1 polymer ?
#
loop_
_entity_poly.entity_id
_entity_poly.type
_entity_poly.pdbx_seq_one_letter_code
_entity_poly.pdbx_strand_id
1 'polypeptide(L)'
;MKKLFVFGFILSSMGLIGQRSLPSDTLMVKEDRIRIGNSWLEYTVEVGTQPVWDTDGSEIAYLQYTYYQKKAEKQETKETRPLIMSFNGGPGSGSVWMHLAYTGPKVLTIDNEGFPVQPYGVKDNPNTVLTDADIVFINPVNTGYSRTIPLDPKQVDRSKFFGIDADITYLAEWLNTFVTRHNKWRAPKYIIGESYGGTRVMGLARTLQESQWMYLNGVIMVSPADYQVLRVGGPVSEALNVPYYTAAAHYHNKLQGGLNELELTEALKKSEDFTLNTLIPALAKGGSLKGSERQKITEDLAKFSGLSVSEVAGLNLSIPTSYFWKNLLKEEGFTVGRLDSRYKGIDKEKVGMRPDYNSELTSWLHSFTPAVNYYYNEVLGFRTDVKYNMFGPVRPWEDDRVNTREDLGIAMAENPYLKVLCQSGYYDGATTYFNAKYTLWQIDPSGQFSDRFSFKGYESGHMMYLRAADLKSANDDLKAFIKESAVGSKSAKY
;
A
#
# COMPACT_ATOMS: atom_id res chain seq x y z
N MET A 1 -50.53 4.27 -42.26
CA MET A 1 -49.58 5.34 -41.92
C MET A 1 -49.19 5.17 -40.45
N LYS A 2 -48.05 4.50 -40.15
CA LYS A 2 -47.51 4.36 -38.79
C LYS A 2 -46.43 5.41 -38.60
N LYS A 3 -46.67 6.35 -37.70
CA LYS A 3 -45.70 7.37 -37.32
C LYS A 3 -44.69 6.74 -36.34
N LEU A 4 -43.44 6.66 -36.76
CA LEU A 4 -42.32 6.24 -35.93
C LEU A 4 -41.86 7.47 -35.15
N PHE A 5 -42.01 7.45 -33.81
CA PHE A 5 -41.39 8.46 -32.92
C PHE A 5 -39.97 8.01 -32.56
N VAL A 6 -38.99 8.67 -33.16
CA VAL A 6 -37.58 8.54 -32.75
C VAL A 6 -37.35 9.47 -31.58
N PHE A 7 -37.21 8.93 -30.38
CA PHE A 7 -36.71 9.66 -29.21
C PHE A 7 -35.20 9.78 -29.32
N GLY A 8 -34.73 10.92 -29.79
CA GLY A 8 -33.31 11.26 -29.71
C GLY A 8 -32.92 11.56 -28.28
N PHE A 9 -32.14 10.70 -27.66
CA PHE A 9 -31.42 11.02 -26.41
C PHE A 9 -30.28 11.96 -26.77
N ILE A 10 -30.47 13.27 -26.54
CA ILE A 10 -29.39 14.25 -26.56
C ILE A 10 -28.63 14.05 -25.25
N LEU A 11 -27.50 13.32 -25.31
CA LEU A 11 -26.48 13.37 -24.27
C LEU A 11 -25.85 14.78 -24.34
N SER A 12 -26.33 15.70 -23.49
CA SER A 12 -25.62 16.93 -23.22
C SER A 12 -24.35 16.58 -22.43
N SER A 13 -23.23 16.52 -23.12
CA SER A 13 -21.91 16.60 -22.50
C SER A 13 -21.77 17.99 -21.88
N MET A 14 -22.29 18.22 -20.68
CA MET A 14 -21.91 19.38 -19.88
C MET A 14 -20.42 19.23 -19.54
N GLY A 15 -19.60 19.91 -20.29
CA GLY A 15 -18.19 20.11 -19.94
C GLY A 15 -18.14 20.81 -18.57
N LEU A 16 -17.61 20.13 -17.56
CA LEU A 16 -17.29 20.67 -16.24
C LEU A 16 -16.08 21.63 -16.30
N ILE A 17 -16.02 22.46 -17.32
CA ILE A 17 -14.95 23.45 -17.48
C ILE A 17 -15.25 24.60 -16.50
N GLY A 18 -14.38 24.78 -15.50
CA GLY A 18 -14.41 25.93 -14.58
C GLY A 18 -14.89 25.66 -13.15
N GLN A 19 -15.23 24.43 -12.77
CA GLN A 19 -15.50 24.07 -11.37
C GLN A 19 -14.22 23.61 -10.65
N ARG A 20 -13.89 24.26 -9.53
CA ARG A 20 -12.77 23.84 -8.63
C ARG A 20 -13.15 22.70 -7.69
N SER A 21 -14.36 22.16 -7.80
CA SER A 21 -14.87 20.99 -7.08
C SER A 21 -15.64 20.09 -8.04
N LEU A 22 -15.73 18.80 -7.72
CA LEU A 22 -16.65 17.89 -8.38
C LEU A 22 -18.00 17.91 -7.66
N PRO A 23 -19.11 17.53 -8.31
CA PRO A 23 -20.35 17.18 -7.60
C PRO A 23 -20.07 16.07 -6.59
N SER A 24 -20.76 16.08 -5.46
CA SER A 24 -20.55 15.09 -4.38
C SER A 24 -21.01 13.69 -4.76
N ASP A 25 -21.97 13.57 -5.67
CA ASP A 25 -22.51 12.31 -6.18
C ASP A 25 -22.58 12.37 -7.70
N THR A 26 -21.61 11.76 -8.39
CA THR A 26 -21.56 11.73 -9.86
C THR A 26 -20.97 10.42 -10.35
N LEU A 27 -21.32 10.05 -11.56
CA LEU A 27 -20.86 8.80 -12.17
C LEU A 27 -20.64 8.99 -13.68
N MET A 28 -19.46 8.59 -14.14
CA MET A 28 -19.14 8.40 -15.53
C MET A 28 -18.78 6.94 -15.76
N VAL A 29 -19.39 6.32 -16.77
CA VAL A 29 -19.13 4.92 -17.13
C VAL A 29 -18.52 4.86 -18.52
N LYS A 30 -17.47 4.05 -18.68
CA LYS A 30 -16.83 3.77 -19.97
C LYS A 30 -16.60 2.27 -20.13
N GLU A 31 -16.75 1.76 -21.32
CA GLU A 31 -16.30 0.44 -21.71
C GLU A 31 -14.88 0.51 -22.28
N ASP A 32 -14.03 -0.44 -21.87
CA ASP A 32 -12.66 -0.55 -22.39
C ASP A 32 -12.22 -2.01 -22.39
N ARG A 33 -11.07 -2.28 -22.95
CA ARG A 33 -10.47 -3.62 -23.00
C ARG A 33 -8.95 -3.55 -22.95
N ILE A 34 -8.34 -4.59 -22.45
CA ILE A 34 -6.89 -4.79 -22.48
C ILE A 34 -6.56 -6.16 -23.08
N ARG A 35 -5.34 -6.27 -23.58
CA ARG A 35 -4.85 -7.54 -24.12
C ARG A 35 -4.14 -8.35 -23.01
N ILE A 36 -4.59 -9.60 -22.81
CA ILE A 36 -3.95 -10.57 -21.92
C ILE A 36 -3.55 -11.79 -22.75
N GLY A 37 -2.27 -11.94 -23.05
CA GLY A 37 -1.80 -12.96 -23.97
C GLY A 37 -2.43 -12.80 -25.36
N ASN A 38 -3.16 -13.83 -25.82
CA ASN A 38 -3.87 -13.83 -27.10
C ASN A 38 -5.35 -13.42 -26.99
N SER A 39 -5.85 -13.12 -25.81
CA SER A 39 -7.27 -12.82 -25.55
C SER A 39 -7.46 -11.36 -25.16
N TRP A 40 -8.70 -10.85 -25.36
CA TRP A 40 -9.12 -9.56 -24.84
C TRP A 40 -9.87 -9.74 -23.53
N LEU A 41 -9.52 -8.95 -22.52
CA LEU A 41 -10.30 -8.77 -21.32
C LEU A 41 -11.14 -7.50 -21.46
N GLU A 42 -12.43 -7.66 -21.64
CA GLU A 42 -13.39 -6.55 -21.70
C GLU A 42 -13.87 -6.19 -20.30
N TYR A 43 -14.00 -4.90 -20.02
CA TYR A 43 -14.45 -4.39 -18.73
C TYR A 43 -15.20 -3.06 -18.85
N THR A 44 -15.95 -2.72 -17.82
CA THR A 44 -16.45 -1.37 -17.60
C THR A 44 -15.56 -0.69 -16.56
N VAL A 45 -15.33 0.61 -16.75
CA VAL A 45 -14.72 1.48 -15.75
C VAL A 45 -15.71 2.57 -15.36
N GLU A 46 -15.92 2.71 -14.06
CA GLU A 46 -16.71 3.78 -13.47
C GLU A 46 -15.76 4.76 -12.78
N VAL A 47 -15.85 6.04 -13.13
CA VAL A 47 -15.21 7.13 -12.41
C VAL A 47 -16.31 7.96 -11.76
N GLY A 48 -16.35 7.94 -10.44
CA GLY A 48 -17.43 8.60 -9.73
C GLY A 48 -16.97 9.29 -8.45
N THR A 49 -17.90 10.02 -7.88
CA THR A 49 -17.85 10.54 -6.52
C THR A 49 -19.01 9.98 -5.72
N GLN A 50 -18.80 9.70 -4.46
CA GLN A 50 -19.85 9.29 -3.53
C GLN A 50 -19.70 10.10 -2.23
N PRO A 51 -20.79 10.67 -1.68
CA PRO A 51 -20.74 11.45 -0.46
C PRO A 51 -20.30 10.67 0.76
N VAL A 52 -19.71 11.39 1.71
CA VAL A 52 -19.59 11.00 3.12
C VAL A 52 -20.61 11.84 3.87
N TRP A 53 -21.47 11.20 4.65
CA TRP A 53 -22.50 11.88 5.43
C TRP A 53 -22.10 11.97 6.90
N ASP A 54 -22.55 13.04 7.54
CA ASP A 54 -22.56 13.16 8.98
C ASP A 54 -23.77 12.42 9.59
N THR A 55 -23.78 12.29 10.89
CA THR A 55 -24.87 11.61 11.64
C THR A 55 -26.25 12.25 11.48
N ASP A 56 -26.31 13.53 11.09
CA ASP A 56 -27.55 14.25 10.77
C ASP A 56 -27.98 14.11 9.29
N GLY A 57 -27.21 13.39 8.47
CA GLY A 57 -27.44 13.19 7.06
C GLY A 57 -26.91 14.31 6.15
N SER A 58 -26.19 15.29 6.69
CA SER A 58 -25.52 16.31 5.88
C SER A 58 -24.27 15.75 5.20
N GLU A 59 -23.99 16.19 3.97
CA GLU A 59 -22.77 15.83 3.26
C GLU A 59 -21.59 16.64 3.81
N ILE A 60 -20.56 15.94 4.31
CA ILE A 60 -19.36 16.55 4.90
C ILE A 60 -18.09 16.34 4.07
N ALA A 61 -18.13 15.43 3.10
CA ALA A 61 -17.08 15.21 2.11
C ALA A 61 -17.64 14.43 0.92
N TYR A 62 -16.85 14.31 -0.13
CA TYR A 62 -17.04 13.28 -1.16
C TYR A 62 -15.74 12.55 -1.44
N LEU A 63 -15.83 11.25 -1.68
CA LEU A 63 -14.70 10.45 -2.13
C LEU A 63 -14.83 10.15 -3.62
N GLN A 64 -13.77 10.46 -4.35
CA GLN A 64 -13.64 10.03 -5.73
C GLN A 64 -13.08 8.61 -5.77
N TYR A 65 -13.68 7.78 -6.61
CA TYR A 65 -13.27 6.41 -6.83
C TYR A 65 -13.16 6.07 -8.32
N THR A 66 -12.42 4.99 -8.61
CA THR A 66 -12.37 4.38 -9.94
C THR A 66 -12.62 2.89 -9.78
N TYR A 67 -13.72 2.40 -10.35
CA TYR A 67 -14.18 1.03 -10.19
C TYR A 67 -14.14 0.28 -11.53
N TYR A 68 -13.46 -0.84 -11.55
CA TYR A 68 -13.31 -1.73 -12.70
C TYR A 68 -14.09 -3.01 -12.49
N GLN A 69 -14.94 -3.34 -13.46
CA GLN A 69 -15.74 -4.56 -13.48
C GLN A 69 -15.49 -5.32 -14.79
N LYS A 70 -15.03 -6.56 -14.70
CA LYS A 70 -14.97 -7.44 -15.87
C LYS A 70 -16.38 -7.62 -16.44
N LYS A 71 -16.53 -7.58 -17.76
CA LYS A 71 -17.80 -7.97 -18.38
C LYS A 71 -18.08 -9.44 -18.08
N ALA A 72 -19.26 -9.71 -17.52
CA ALA A 72 -19.66 -11.04 -17.10
C ALA A 72 -19.73 -12.00 -18.30
N GLU A 73 -19.13 -13.17 -18.16
CA GLU A 73 -19.35 -14.31 -19.04
C GLU A 73 -20.67 -14.98 -18.66
N LYS A 74 -21.27 -15.77 -19.57
CA LYS A 74 -22.63 -16.33 -19.41
C LYS A 74 -22.89 -17.10 -18.09
N GLN A 75 -21.87 -17.52 -17.38
CA GLN A 75 -21.95 -18.29 -16.12
C GLN A 75 -21.56 -17.50 -14.85
N GLU A 76 -20.98 -16.32 -14.99
CA GLU A 76 -20.63 -15.43 -13.86
C GLU A 76 -21.77 -14.44 -13.60
N THR A 77 -22.18 -14.29 -12.34
CA THR A 77 -23.06 -13.19 -11.94
C THR A 77 -22.23 -12.05 -11.38
N LYS A 78 -22.52 -10.83 -11.81
CA LYS A 78 -21.82 -9.61 -11.34
C LYS A 78 -21.86 -9.50 -9.81
N GLU A 79 -22.95 -9.93 -9.19
CA GLU A 79 -23.22 -9.81 -7.77
C GLU A 79 -22.35 -10.75 -6.90
N THR A 80 -21.87 -11.85 -7.46
CA THR A 80 -21.09 -12.87 -6.73
C THR A 80 -19.60 -12.87 -7.09
N ARG A 81 -19.20 -12.08 -8.10
CA ARG A 81 -17.79 -11.92 -8.45
C ARG A 81 -17.04 -11.20 -7.33
N PRO A 82 -15.85 -11.69 -6.89
CA PRO A 82 -15.07 -11.07 -5.83
C PRO A 82 -14.86 -9.57 -6.04
N LEU A 83 -14.88 -8.80 -4.94
CA LEU A 83 -14.65 -7.35 -4.91
C LEU A 83 -13.43 -7.04 -4.06
N ILE A 84 -12.47 -6.30 -4.63
CA ILE A 84 -11.33 -5.73 -3.92
C ILE A 84 -11.55 -4.23 -3.73
N MET A 85 -11.41 -3.75 -2.51
CA MET A 85 -11.47 -2.33 -2.13
C MET A 85 -10.07 -1.85 -1.78
N SER A 86 -9.49 -0.98 -2.61
CA SER A 86 -8.06 -0.66 -2.62
C SER A 86 -7.76 0.76 -2.13
N PHE A 87 -6.74 0.86 -1.24
CA PHE A 87 -6.27 2.10 -0.65
C PHE A 87 -4.75 2.21 -0.70
N ASN A 88 -4.23 3.38 -1.05
CA ASN A 88 -2.87 3.76 -0.68
C ASN A 88 -2.82 4.37 0.73
N GLY A 89 -1.62 4.65 1.21
CA GLY A 89 -1.37 5.09 2.58
C GLY A 89 -1.04 6.57 2.73
N GLY A 90 0.12 6.85 3.25
CA GLY A 90 0.66 8.17 3.56
C GLY A 90 0.75 8.43 5.07
N PRO A 91 -0.31 8.76 5.85
CA PRO A 91 -1.64 9.15 5.41
C PRO A 91 -1.66 10.35 4.47
N GLY A 92 -2.71 10.44 3.66
CA GLY A 92 -2.89 11.54 2.71
C GLY A 92 -2.41 11.27 1.29
N SER A 93 -2.01 10.04 0.95
CA SER A 93 -1.68 9.66 -0.43
C SER A 93 -2.93 9.30 -1.23
N GLY A 94 -3.02 9.77 -2.48
CA GLY A 94 -4.02 9.29 -3.43
C GLY A 94 -3.75 7.83 -3.82
N SER A 95 -4.79 7.12 -4.25
CA SER A 95 -4.70 5.68 -4.60
C SER A 95 -4.07 5.39 -5.95
N VAL A 96 -3.45 6.39 -6.58
CA VAL A 96 -2.83 6.33 -7.91
C VAL A 96 -1.71 5.28 -8.03
N TRP A 97 -0.97 5.03 -6.96
CA TRP A 97 0.19 4.14 -6.97
C TRP A 97 -0.24 2.69 -7.22
N MET A 98 -1.13 2.17 -6.41
CA MET A 98 -1.68 0.83 -6.61
C MET A 98 -2.58 0.76 -7.86
N HIS A 99 -3.27 1.87 -8.20
CA HIS A 99 -4.15 1.95 -9.35
C HIS A 99 -3.38 1.83 -10.68
N LEU A 100 -2.36 2.68 -10.87
CA LEU A 100 -1.63 2.79 -12.14
C LEU A 100 -0.28 2.05 -12.14
N ALA A 101 0.02 1.22 -11.13
CA ALA A 101 1.25 0.46 -11.16
C ALA A 101 1.13 -0.98 -10.63
N TYR A 102 0.02 -1.37 -9.99
CA TYR A 102 -0.10 -2.70 -9.42
C TYR A 102 -1.28 -3.50 -9.99
N THR A 103 -2.47 -3.30 -9.43
CA THR A 103 -3.61 -4.23 -9.63
C THR A 103 -4.55 -3.81 -10.76
N GLY A 104 -4.52 -2.54 -11.17
CA GLY A 104 -5.39 -2.00 -12.21
C GLY A 104 -5.14 -2.58 -13.60
N PRO A 105 -6.06 -2.36 -14.56
CA PRO A 105 -5.91 -2.85 -15.94
C PRO A 105 -4.85 -2.10 -16.75
N LYS A 106 -4.43 -0.94 -16.30
CA LYS A 106 -3.35 -0.15 -16.91
C LYS A 106 -2.24 0.10 -15.89
N VAL A 107 -1.00 0.11 -16.35
CA VAL A 107 0.18 0.44 -15.54
C VAL A 107 1.06 1.45 -16.23
N LEU A 108 1.90 2.12 -15.46
CA LEU A 108 2.86 3.10 -15.94
C LEU A 108 3.75 2.55 -17.05
N THR A 109 4.14 3.42 -17.98
CA THR A 109 5.26 3.19 -18.88
C THR A 109 6.55 3.50 -18.15
N ILE A 110 7.18 2.47 -17.60
CA ILE A 110 8.47 2.46 -16.91
C ILE A 110 9.32 1.32 -17.44
N ASP A 111 10.62 1.31 -17.13
CA ASP A 111 11.49 0.20 -17.48
C ASP A 111 11.24 -1.05 -16.61
N ASN A 112 11.96 -2.12 -16.84
CA ASN A 112 11.74 -3.38 -16.13
C ASN A 112 12.15 -3.33 -14.65
N GLU A 113 12.99 -2.38 -14.24
CA GLU A 113 13.45 -2.20 -12.86
C GLU A 113 12.67 -1.10 -12.11
N GLY A 114 11.72 -0.42 -12.79
CA GLY A 114 10.85 0.59 -12.19
C GLY A 114 11.29 2.03 -12.40
N PHE A 115 12.32 2.28 -13.22
CA PHE A 115 12.80 3.63 -13.47
C PHE A 115 11.95 4.37 -14.52
N PRO A 116 11.80 5.69 -14.40
CA PRO A 116 11.01 6.50 -15.31
C PRO A 116 11.50 6.47 -16.75
N VAL A 117 10.56 6.33 -17.69
CA VAL A 117 10.82 6.39 -19.15
C VAL A 117 9.92 7.45 -19.78
N GLN A 118 10.48 8.26 -20.68
CA GLN A 118 9.72 9.24 -21.46
C GLN A 118 9.40 8.70 -22.87
N PRO A 119 8.22 9.09 -23.43
CA PRO A 119 7.17 9.93 -22.86
C PRO A 119 6.41 9.21 -21.75
N TYR A 120 6.03 9.96 -20.68
CA TYR A 120 5.27 9.40 -19.58
C TYR A 120 3.86 9.01 -20.01
N GLY A 121 3.37 7.88 -19.54
CA GLY A 121 2.05 7.39 -19.89
C GLY A 121 1.72 6.07 -19.24
N VAL A 122 0.70 5.41 -19.78
CA VAL A 122 0.23 4.10 -19.30
C VAL A 122 0.19 3.09 -20.44
N LYS A 123 0.33 1.81 -20.09
CA LYS A 123 0.22 0.65 -20.99
C LYS A 123 -0.71 -0.40 -20.38
N ASP A 124 -1.13 -1.38 -21.18
CA ASP A 124 -1.93 -2.50 -20.66
C ASP A 124 -1.17 -3.26 -19.59
N ASN A 125 -1.89 -3.66 -18.53
CA ASN A 125 -1.37 -4.54 -17.47
C ASN A 125 -1.80 -5.99 -17.72
N PRO A 126 -0.97 -6.84 -18.30
CA PRO A 126 -1.34 -8.23 -18.53
C PRO A 126 -1.45 -9.04 -17.23
N ASN A 127 -0.95 -8.50 -16.12
CA ASN A 127 -0.95 -9.15 -14.82
C ASN A 127 -2.12 -8.73 -13.92
N THR A 128 -2.99 -7.82 -14.39
CA THR A 128 -4.10 -7.25 -13.59
C THR A 128 -4.89 -8.32 -12.83
N VAL A 129 -5.33 -7.98 -11.63
CA VAL A 129 -6.23 -8.80 -10.81
C VAL A 129 -7.65 -8.89 -11.38
N LEU A 130 -7.98 -8.02 -12.36
CA LEU A 130 -9.32 -7.95 -12.95
C LEU A 130 -9.75 -9.24 -13.66
N THR A 131 -8.82 -10.16 -13.94
CA THR A 131 -9.16 -11.53 -14.38
C THR A 131 -9.95 -12.31 -13.34
N ASP A 132 -9.70 -12.07 -12.04
CA ASP A 132 -10.19 -12.89 -10.91
C ASP A 132 -11.16 -12.14 -9.98
N ALA A 133 -11.08 -10.81 -9.91
CA ALA A 133 -11.90 -9.96 -9.06
C ALA A 133 -12.20 -8.61 -9.72
N ASP A 134 -13.33 -8.00 -9.38
CA ASP A 134 -13.57 -6.58 -9.63
C ASP A 134 -12.79 -5.76 -8.60
N ILE A 135 -12.40 -4.52 -8.96
CA ILE A 135 -11.58 -3.71 -8.07
C ILE A 135 -11.99 -2.24 -8.08
N VAL A 136 -12.12 -1.65 -6.90
CA VAL A 136 -12.32 -0.21 -6.72
C VAL A 136 -11.11 0.43 -6.04
N PHE A 137 -10.59 1.48 -6.66
CA PHE A 137 -9.55 2.35 -6.10
C PHE A 137 -10.20 3.57 -5.49
N ILE A 138 -10.02 3.76 -4.19
CA ILE A 138 -10.70 4.78 -3.40
C ILE A 138 -9.68 5.82 -2.98
N ASN A 139 -9.95 7.08 -3.25
CA ASN A 139 -9.17 8.19 -2.74
C ASN A 139 -9.79 8.68 -1.42
N PRO A 140 -9.15 8.49 -0.26
CA PRO A 140 -9.61 9.06 1.01
C PRO A 140 -9.74 10.59 0.96
N VAL A 141 -10.42 11.16 1.94
CA VAL A 141 -10.69 12.60 1.98
C VAL A 141 -9.42 13.44 1.73
N ASN A 142 -9.55 14.46 0.88
CA ASN A 142 -8.48 15.36 0.43
C ASN A 142 -7.36 14.73 -0.41
N THR A 143 -7.44 13.46 -0.77
CA THR A 143 -6.51 12.80 -1.69
C THR A 143 -7.13 12.66 -3.09
N GLY A 144 -6.33 12.45 -4.13
CA GLY A 144 -6.84 12.39 -5.48
C GLY A 144 -7.73 13.58 -5.80
N TYR A 145 -8.95 13.30 -6.29
CA TYR A 145 -9.98 14.32 -6.52
C TYR A 145 -10.98 14.44 -5.35
N SER A 146 -10.84 13.69 -4.26
CA SER A 146 -11.69 13.75 -3.07
C SER A 146 -11.51 15.04 -2.30
N ARG A 147 -12.58 15.61 -1.77
CA ARG A 147 -12.55 16.87 -1.01
C ARG A 147 -13.54 16.85 0.15
N THR A 148 -13.26 17.67 1.15
CA THR A 148 -14.20 18.02 2.21
C THR A 148 -15.31 18.95 1.71
N ILE A 149 -16.45 18.93 2.39
CA ILE A 149 -17.55 19.90 2.23
C ILE A 149 -17.75 20.55 3.61
N PRO A 150 -17.64 21.88 3.72
CA PRO A 150 -17.25 22.86 2.70
C PRO A 150 -15.80 22.73 2.24
N LEU A 151 -15.45 23.35 1.12
CA LEU A 151 -14.08 23.35 0.57
C LEU A 151 -13.11 24.24 1.38
N ASP A 152 -13.61 25.21 2.13
CA ASP A 152 -12.78 26.06 2.98
C ASP A 152 -12.26 25.25 4.18
N PRO A 153 -10.95 25.00 4.29
CA PRO A 153 -10.37 24.20 5.37
C PRO A 153 -10.64 24.77 6.78
N LYS A 154 -10.95 26.06 6.89
CA LYS A 154 -11.25 26.69 8.19
C LYS A 154 -12.65 26.35 8.72
N GLN A 155 -13.53 25.86 7.86
CA GLN A 155 -14.91 25.49 8.21
C GLN A 155 -15.06 23.96 8.38
N VAL A 156 -13.98 23.20 8.16
CA VAL A 156 -13.99 21.74 8.24
C VAL A 156 -13.71 21.29 9.67
N ASP A 157 -14.57 20.45 10.21
CA ASP A 157 -14.26 19.69 11.41
C ASP A 157 -13.26 18.58 11.08
N ARG A 158 -12.00 18.85 11.35
CA ARG A 158 -10.88 17.97 11.01
C ARG A 158 -10.92 16.63 11.76
N SER A 159 -11.50 16.61 12.97
CA SER A 159 -11.58 15.41 13.81
C SER A 159 -12.41 14.29 13.18
N LYS A 160 -13.27 14.62 12.21
CA LYS A 160 -14.10 13.65 11.47
C LYS A 160 -13.34 12.87 10.39
N PHE A 161 -12.10 13.30 10.02
CA PHE A 161 -11.40 12.74 8.87
C PHE A 161 -9.93 12.40 9.12
N PHE A 162 -9.20 13.25 9.88
CA PHE A 162 -7.74 13.28 9.87
C PHE A 162 -7.13 12.71 11.15
N GLY A 163 -7.45 11.47 11.42
CA GLY A 163 -6.94 10.62 12.49
C GLY A 163 -7.18 9.16 12.15
N ILE A 164 -6.56 8.23 12.86
CA ILE A 164 -6.69 6.80 12.55
C ILE A 164 -8.13 6.32 12.74
N ASP A 165 -8.76 6.66 13.87
CA ASP A 165 -10.14 6.26 14.16
C ASP A 165 -11.15 6.91 13.23
N ALA A 166 -10.98 8.21 12.97
CA ALA A 166 -11.85 8.94 12.06
C ALA A 166 -11.78 8.39 10.64
N ASP A 167 -10.55 8.11 10.15
CA ASP A 167 -10.31 7.54 8.83
C ASP A 167 -10.98 6.17 8.66
N ILE A 168 -10.87 5.31 9.67
CA ILE A 168 -11.50 4.00 9.68
C ILE A 168 -13.03 4.12 9.72
N THR A 169 -13.57 5.01 10.56
CA THR A 169 -15.01 5.16 10.78
C THR A 169 -15.73 5.62 9.53
N TYR A 170 -15.33 6.77 8.94
CA TYR A 170 -16.04 7.26 7.76
C TYR A 170 -15.85 6.35 6.54
N LEU A 171 -14.69 5.69 6.42
CA LEU A 171 -14.46 4.74 5.33
C LEU A 171 -15.32 3.48 5.47
N ALA A 172 -15.56 2.98 6.69
CA ALA A 172 -16.43 1.82 6.88
C ALA A 172 -17.87 2.11 6.44
N GLU A 173 -18.42 3.27 6.78
CA GLU A 173 -19.74 3.72 6.33
C GLU A 173 -19.80 3.93 4.82
N TRP A 174 -18.78 4.57 4.27
CA TRP A 174 -18.67 4.79 2.83
C TRP A 174 -18.63 3.47 2.06
N LEU A 175 -17.87 2.47 2.55
CA LEU A 175 -17.77 1.14 1.95
C LEU A 175 -19.10 0.38 2.00
N ASN A 176 -19.85 0.50 3.10
CA ASN A 176 -21.19 -0.07 3.20
C ASN A 176 -22.11 0.48 2.10
N THR A 177 -22.13 1.80 1.93
CA THR A 177 -22.89 2.46 0.87
C THR A 177 -22.44 2.03 -0.52
N PHE A 178 -21.12 1.94 -0.76
CA PHE A 178 -20.55 1.51 -2.04
C PHE A 178 -21.00 0.07 -2.39
N VAL A 179 -20.86 -0.85 -1.45
CA VAL A 179 -21.24 -2.26 -1.60
C VAL A 179 -22.76 -2.39 -1.89
N THR A 180 -23.57 -1.55 -1.22
CA THR A 180 -25.03 -1.50 -1.43
C THR A 180 -25.37 -0.97 -2.83
N ARG A 181 -24.82 0.17 -3.23
CA ARG A 181 -25.08 0.80 -4.54
C ARG A 181 -24.70 -0.11 -5.71
N HIS A 182 -23.62 -0.90 -5.56
CA HIS A 182 -23.11 -1.78 -6.60
C HIS A 182 -23.61 -3.23 -6.49
N ASN A 183 -24.55 -3.50 -5.55
CA ASN A 183 -25.13 -4.83 -5.32
C ASN A 183 -24.09 -5.93 -5.08
N LYS A 184 -23.05 -5.62 -4.24
CA LYS A 184 -21.92 -6.51 -3.97
C LYS A 184 -21.98 -7.21 -2.60
N TRP A 185 -23.13 -7.18 -1.91
CA TRP A 185 -23.29 -7.86 -0.61
C TRP A 185 -23.03 -9.36 -0.66
N ARG A 186 -23.35 -10.01 -1.76
CA ARG A 186 -23.16 -11.46 -1.96
C ARG A 186 -21.77 -11.84 -2.44
N ALA A 187 -20.94 -10.87 -2.83
CA ALA A 187 -19.59 -11.11 -3.30
C ALA A 187 -18.64 -11.44 -2.16
N PRO A 188 -17.63 -12.33 -2.35
CA PRO A 188 -16.45 -12.36 -1.51
C PRO A 188 -15.78 -10.99 -1.52
N LYS A 189 -15.41 -10.49 -0.34
CA LYS A 189 -14.90 -9.12 -0.16
C LYS A 189 -13.48 -9.13 0.38
N TYR A 190 -12.66 -8.27 -0.22
CA TYR A 190 -11.26 -8.08 0.11
C TYR A 190 -10.96 -6.61 0.29
N ILE A 191 -10.13 -6.28 1.26
CA ILE A 191 -9.55 -4.95 1.40
C ILE A 191 -8.04 -5.05 1.23
N ILE A 192 -7.47 -4.11 0.47
CA ILE A 192 -6.03 -4.05 0.24
C ILE A 192 -5.51 -2.65 0.57
N GLY A 193 -4.44 -2.58 1.37
CA GLY A 193 -3.85 -1.32 1.80
C GLY A 193 -2.33 -1.33 1.76
N GLU A 194 -1.75 -0.25 1.20
CA GLU A 194 -0.31 -0.05 1.13
C GLU A 194 0.15 0.94 2.19
N SER A 195 1.29 0.68 2.83
CA SER A 195 1.94 1.58 3.78
C SER A 195 1.03 1.86 4.99
N TYR A 196 0.70 3.12 5.30
CA TYR A 196 -0.36 3.47 6.25
C TYR A 196 -1.70 2.79 5.91
N GLY A 197 -1.95 2.49 4.64
CA GLY A 197 -3.09 1.67 4.23
C GLY A 197 -3.13 0.30 4.93
N GLY A 198 -2.00 -0.27 5.35
CA GLY A 198 -1.92 -1.46 6.21
C GLY A 198 -2.58 -1.21 7.58
N THR A 199 -2.21 -0.11 8.27
CA THR A 199 -2.88 0.34 9.50
C THR A 199 -4.39 0.51 9.30
N ARG A 200 -4.79 1.16 8.19
CA ARG A 200 -6.19 1.38 7.81
C ARG A 200 -6.96 0.06 7.64
N VAL A 201 -6.44 -0.89 6.86
CA VAL A 201 -7.16 -2.14 6.58
C VAL A 201 -7.21 -3.07 7.78
N MET A 202 -6.22 -3.04 8.67
CA MET A 202 -6.26 -3.75 9.95
C MET A 202 -7.43 -3.26 10.82
N GLY A 203 -7.60 -1.94 10.97
CA GLY A 203 -8.73 -1.37 11.73
C GLY A 203 -10.07 -1.54 11.03
N LEU A 204 -10.11 -1.34 9.69
CA LEU A 204 -11.33 -1.54 8.90
C LEU A 204 -11.85 -2.98 8.97
N ALA A 205 -10.98 -3.99 9.08
CA ALA A 205 -11.41 -5.39 9.18
C ALA A 205 -12.36 -5.61 10.36
N ARG A 206 -12.05 -5.05 11.53
CA ARG A 206 -12.91 -5.10 12.70
C ARG A 206 -14.14 -4.22 12.57
N THR A 207 -13.96 -2.96 12.18
CA THR A 207 -15.06 -1.98 12.12
C THR A 207 -16.13 -2.39 11.10
N LEU A 208 -15.75 -2.91 9.92
CA LEU A 208 -16.71 -3.42 8.94
C LEU A 208 -17.52 -4.59 9.49
N GLN A 209 -16.88 -5.47 10.25
CA GLN A 209 -17.53 -6.64 10.84
C GLN A 209 -18.49 -6.28 11.98
N GLU A 210 -18.04 -5.47 12.94
CA GLU A 210 -18.81 -5.13 14.14
C GLU A 210 -19.87 -4.03 13.89
N SER A 211 -19.56 -3.02 13.05
CA SER A 211 -20.46 -1.87 12.86
C SER A 211 -21.28 -1.95 11.58
N GLN A 212 -20.78 -2.64 10.54
CA GLN A 212 -21.46 -2.71 9.25
C GLN A 212 -21.96 -4.13 8.92
N TRP A 213 -21.73 -5.10 9.80
CA TRP A 213 -22.11 -6.52 9.63
C TRP A 213 -21.60 -7.10 8.31
N MET A 214 -20.43 -6.64 7.87
CA MET A 214 -19.80 -7.00 6.62
C MET A 214 -18.56 -7.86 6.88
N TYR A 215 -18.68 -9.16 6.65
CA TYR A 215 -17.56 -10.08 6.69
C TYR A 215 -16.66 -9.91 5.46
N LEU A 216 -15.35 -9.96 5.71
CA LEU A 216 -14.32 -10.01 4.69
C LEU A 216 -13.82 -11.45 4.51
N ASN A 217 -13.42 -11.79 3.30
CA ASN A 217 -12.71 -13.02 2.98
C ASN A 217 -11.19 -12.85 3.11
N GLY A 218 -10.69 -11.64 2.90
CA GLY A 218 -9.27 -11.38 3.04
C GLY A 218 -8.89 -9.94 3.28
N VAL A 219 -7.80 -9.78 4.03
CA VAL A 219 -7.06 -8.53 4.20
C VAL A 219 -5.71 -8.68 3.52
N ILE A 220 -5.39 -7.78 2.60
CA ILE A 220 -4.12 -7.74 1.89
C ILE A 220 -3.34 -6.50 2.36
N MET A 221 -2.17 -6.73 2.90
CA MET A 221 -1.26 -5.68 3.37
C MET A 221 -0.06 -5.61 2.45
N VAL A 222 0.15 -4.45 1.81
CA VAL A 222 1.28 -4.19 0.93
C VAL A 222 2.24 -3.24 1.63
N SER A 223 3.46 -3.70 1.89
CA SER A 223 4.47 -2.91 2.62
C SER A 223 3.89 -2.19 3.85
N PRO A 224 3.22 -2.91 4.77
CA PRO A 224 2.36 -2.30 5.78
C PRO A 224 3.14 -1.51 6.83
N ALA A 225 2.57 -0.38 7.27
CA ALA A 225 2.98 0.30 8.47
C ALA A 225 2.23 -0.28 9.68
N ASP A 226 2.96 -0.75 10.68
CA ASP A 226 2.45 -1.05 12.01
C ASP A 226 2.88 0.06 12.97
N TYR A 227 1.94 0.87 13.42
CA TYR A 227 2.24 2.03 14.26
C TYR A 227 2.70 1.64 15.66
N GLN A 228 2.36 0.45 16.17
CA GLN A 228 2.96 -0.05 17.42
C GLN A 228 4.47 -0.27 17.26
N VAL A 229 4.93 -0.76 16.11
CA VAL A 229 6.36 -0.93 15.85
C VAL A 229 7.01 0.42 15.54
N LEU A 230 6.40 1.23 14.67
CA LEU A 230 7.02 2.44 14.13
C LEU A 230 7.00 3.64 15.10
N ARG A 231 6.05 3.70 16.03
CA ARG A 231 5.83 4.87 16.91
C ARG A 231 6.25 4.63 18.36
N VAL A 232 6.13 3.41 18.87
CA VAL A 232 6.51 3.11 20.25
C VAL A 232 8.03 3.11 20.42
N GLY A 233 8.77 2.66 19.39
CA GLY A 233 10.23 2.64 19.43
C GLY A 233 10.81 1.56 20.35
N GLY A 234 12.10 1.70 20.67
CA GLY A 234 12.84 0.85 21.57
C GLY A 234 13.61 -0.31 20.94
N PRO A 235 14.27 -1.15 21.72
CA PRO A 235 15.25 -2.14 21.25
C PRO A 235 14.72 -3.10 20.19
N VAL A 236 13.45 -3.50 20.28
CA VAL A 236 12.85 -4.41 19.31
C VAL A 236 12.67 -3.72 17.97
N SER A 237 12.03 -2.54 17.94
CA SER A 237 11.77 -1.83 16.69
C SER A 237 13.06 -1.39 15.98
N GLU A 238 14.10 -1.05 16.73
CA GLU A 238 15.42 -0.71 16.18
C GLU A 238 16.09 -1.93 15.53
N ALA A 239 16.09 -3.08 16.22
CA ALA A 239 16.69 -4.31 15.72
C ALA A 239 15.98 -4.85 14.47
N LEU A 240 14.64 -4.74 14.39
CA LEU A 240 13.85 -5.24 13.26
C LEU A 240 14.21 -4.59 11.91
N ASN A 241 14.97 -3.49 11.91
CA ASN A 241 15.46 -2.88 10.67
C ASN A 241 16.72 -3.58 10.10
N VAL A 242 17.43 -4.39 10.87
CA VAL A 242 18.72 -4.98 10.44
C VAL A 242 18.59 -5.91 9.24
N PRO A 243 17.58 -6.79 9.13
CA PRO A 243 17.40 -7.58 7.93
C PRO A 243 17.20 -6.75 6.64
N TYR A 244 16.56 -5.58 6.75
CA TYR A 244 16.48 -4.62 5.65
C TYR A 244 17.87 -4.03 5.32
N TYR A 245 18.68 -3.66 6.32
CA TYR A 245 20.06 -3.19 6.07
C TYR A 245 20.86 -4.26 5.35
N THR A 246 20.71 -5.52 5.75
CA THR A 246 21.35 -6.64 5.08
C THR A 246 20.91 -6.75 3.62
N ALA A 247 19.61 -6.63 3.33
CA ALA A 247 19.12 -6.65 1.95
C ALA A 247 19.74 -5.53 1.10
N ALA A 248 19.66 -4.30 1.58
CA ALA A 248 20.20 -3.14 0.86
C ALA A 248 21.74 -3.21 0.69
N ALA A 249 22.46 -3.61 1.72
CA ALA A 249 23.92 -3.79 1.67
C ALA A 249 24.32 -4.95 0.73
N HIS A 250 23.55 -6.04 0.70
CA HIS A 250 23.73 -7.12 -0.26
C HIS A 250 23.61 -6.63 -1.71
N TYR A 251 22.53 -5.91 -2.03
CA TYR A 251 22.30 -5.35 -3.37
C TYR A 251 23.47 -4.46 -3.84
N HIS A 252 24.05 -3.70 -2.93
CA HIS A 252 25.16 -2.78 -3.21
C HIS A 252 26.55 -3.39 -3.01
N ASN A 253 26.67 -4.69 -2.77
CA ASN A 253 27.93 -5.39 -2.52
C ASN A 253 28.74 -4.79 -1.33
N LYS A 254 28.06 -4.46 -0.23
CA LYS A 254 28.64 -3.86 0.98
C LYS A 254 28.72 -4.82 2.16
N LEU A 255 28.11 -6.00 2.11
CA LEU A 255 28.20 -6.96 3.19
C LEU A 255 29.63 -7.50 3.35
N GLN A 256 29.94 -7.89 4.58
CA GLN A 256 31.28 -8.39 4.96
C GLN A 256 31.20 -9.85 5.44
N GLY A 257 32.36 -10.50 5.58
CA GLY A 257 32.45 -11.85 6.16
C GLY A 257 31.81 -12.95 5.30
N GLY A 258 31.87 -12.83 3.97
CA GLY A 258 31.35 -13.85 3.06
C GLY A 258 29.82 -13.81 2.87
N LEU A 259 29.14 -12.78 3.41
CA LEU A 259 27.67 -12.69 3.30
C LEU A 259 27.22 -12.26 1.90
N ASN A 260 28.07 -11.57 1.15
CA ASN A 260 27.75 -11.10 -0.22
C ASN A 260 27.79 -12.23 -1.26
N GLU A 261 28.51 -13.32 -0.95
CA GLU A 261 28.60 -14.52 -1.80
C GLU A 261 27.39 -15.45 -1.65
N LEU A 262 26.54 -15.22 -0.65
CA LEU A 262 25.32 -15.99 -0.43
C LEU A 262 24.19 -15.49 -1.33
N GLU A 263 23.25 -16.36 -1.63
CA GLU A 263 21.96 -15.92 -2.17
C GLU A 263 21.26 -15.00 -1.19
N LEU A 264 20.54 -13.98 -1.71
CA LEU A 264 19.88 -12.97 -0.87
C LEU A 264 19.04 -13.59 0.27
N THR A 265 18.22 -14.57 -0.06
CA THR A 265 17.33 -15.23 0.93
C THR A 265 18.09 -15.94 2.04
N GLU A 266 19.28 -16.48 1.75
CA GLU A 266 20.14 -17.09 2.76
C GLU A 266 20.79 -16.04 3.67
N ALA A 267 21.30 -14.94 3.08
CA ALA A 267 21.84 -13.82 3.85
C ALA A 267 20.77 -13.21 4.78
N LEU A 268 19.54 -13.02 4.28
CA LEU A 268 18.41 -12.53 5.07
C LEU A 268 18.07 -13.47 6.23
N LYS A 269 18.02 -14.78 6.00
CA LYS A 269 17.74 -15.74 7.08
C LYS A 269 18.77 -15.66 8.21
N LYS A 270 20.06 -15.51 7.89
CA LYS A 270 21.13 -15.32 8.89
C LYS A 270 20.95 -14.00 9.65
N SER A 271 20.56 -12.93 8.95
CA SER A 271 20.29 -11.63 9.56
C SER A 271 19.06 -11.62 10.46
N GLU A 272 17.99 -12.29 10.05
CA GLU A 272 16.77 -12.49 10.86
C GLU A 272 17.08 -13.25 12.15
N ASP A 273 17.86 -14.33 12.04
CA ASP A 273 18.30 -15.13 13.21
C ASP A 273 19.19 -14.30 14.16
N PHE A 274 20.19 -13.60 13.63
CA PHE A 274 21.02 -12.67 14.42
C PHE A 274 20.17 -11.61 15.12
N THR A 275 19.19 -11.05 14.43
CA THR A 275 18.29 -10.02 14.96
C THR A 275 17.51 -10.51 16.17
N LEU A 276 16.85 -11.67 16.04
CA LEU A 276 15.98 -12.23 17.09
C LEU A 276 16.76 -12.80 18.27
N ASN A 277 17.84 -13.55 17.99
CA ASN A 277 18.50 -14.36 19.00
C ASN A 277 19.74 -13.69 19.62
N THR A 278 20.26 -12.61 18.99
CA THR A 278 21.47 -11.95 19.47
C THR A 278 21.26 -10.45 19.70
N LEU A 279 20.77 -9.70 18.70
CA LEU A 279 20.74 -8.23 18.76
C LEU A 279 19.67 -7.73 19.70
N ILE A 280 18.44 -8.23 19.63
CA ILE A 280 17.35 -7.79 20.53
C ILE A 280 17.73 -8.03 22.01
N PRO A 281 18.21 -9.20 22.44
CA PRO A 281 18.70 -9.40 23.81
C PRO A 281 19.85 -8.46 24.20
N ALA A 282 20.76 -8.18 23.26
CA ALA A 282 21.89 -7.26 23.50
C ALA A 282 21.43 -5.81 23.71
N LEU A 283 20.56 -5.31 22.84
CA LEU A 283 19.98 -3.97 22.96
C LEU A 283 19.18 -3.82 24.28
N ALA A 284 18.46 -4.86 24.70
CA ALA A 284 17.74 -4.87 25.97
C ALA A 284 18.68 -4.73 27.19
N LYS A 285 19.92 -5.24 27.12
CA LYS A 285 20.94 -5.06 28.17
C LYS A 285 21.46 -3.62 28.26
N GLY A 286 21.38 -2.85 27.17
CA GLY A 286 21.82 -1.44 27.13
C GLY A 286 23.23 -1.23 27.66
N GLY A 287 23.42 -0.33 28.63
CA GLY A 287 24.71 -0.03 29.24
C GLY A 287 25.31 -1.16 30.10
N SER A 288 24.58 -2.23 30.38
CA SER A 288 25.11 -3.42 31.06
C SER A 288 25.89 -4.36 30.13
N LEU A 289 25.68 -4.24 28.80
CA LEU A 289 26.44 -4.97 27.80
C LEU A 289 27.85 -4.40 27.68
N LYS A 290 28.88 -5.16 28.05
CA LYS A 290 30.27 -4.67 28.14
C LYS A 290 31.27 -5.68 27.59
N GLY A 291 32.52 -5.19 27.44
CA GLY A 291 33.70 -6.02 27.13
C GLY A 291 33.61 -6.73 25.80
N SER A 292 34.08 -7.95 25.73
CA SER A 292 34.18 -8.75 24.52
C SER A 292 32.83 -9.10 23.91
N GLU A 293 31.76 -9.22 24.70
CA GLU A 293 30.40 -9.48 24.21
C GLU A 293 29.92 -8.30 23.37
N ARG A 294 30.06 -7.08 23.88
CA ARG A 294 29.69 -5.84 23.13
C ARG A 294 30.51 -5.74 21.84
N GLN A 295 31.82 -5.96 21.92
CA GLN A 295 32.71 -5.89 20.76
C GLN A 295 32.28 -6.87 19.66
N LYS A 296 32.04 -8.13 20.01
CA LYS A 296 31.60 -9.15 19.05
C LYS A 296 30.28 -8.77 18.36
N ILE A 297 29.29 -8.30 19.11
CA ILE A 297 28.00 -7.90 18.55
C ILE A 297 28.15 -6.67 17.63
N THR A 298 29.04 -5.74 17.97
CA THR A 298 29.37 -4.58 17.11
C THR A 298 29.96 -5.05 15.77
N GLU A 299 30.89 -6.00 15.80
CA GLU A 299 31.51 -6.56 14.59
C GLU A 299 30.50 -7.34 13.73
N ASP A 300 29.62 -8.13 14.36
CA ASP A 300 28.60 -8.88 13.65
C ASP A 300 27.53 -7.96 13.02
N LEU A 301 27.09 -6.92 13.75
CA LEU A 301 26.16 -5.92 13.21
C LEU A 301 26.78 -5.12 12.06
N ALA A 302 28.09 -4.81 12.12
CA ALA A 302 28.80 -4.19 11.00
C ALA A 302 28.80 -5.06 9.74
N LYS A 303 29.00 -6.39 9.88
CA LYS A 303 28.93 -7.33 8.75
C LYS A 303 27.56 -7.31 8.09
N PHE A 304 26.47 -7.36 8.88
CA PHE A 304 25.11 -7.37 8.39
C PHE A 304 24.61 -6.04 7.84
N SER A 305 25.11 -4.91 8.37
CA SER A 305 24.69 -3.59 7.90
C SER A 305 25.54 -3.03 6.76
N GLY A 306 26.73 -3.57 6.51
CA GLY A 306 27.68 -3.00 5.55
C GLY A 306 28.34 -1.70 6.01
N LEU A 307 28.09 -1.25 7.24
CA LEU A 307 28.75 -0.10 7.85
C LEU A 307 30.04 -0.53 8.53
N SER A 308 30.94 0.43 8.80
CA SER A 308 32.17 0.15 9.53
C SER A 308 31.89 -0.17 11.01
N VAL A 309 32.80 -0.96 11.63
CA VAL A 309 32.73 -1.26 13.07
C VAL A 309 32.75 0.01 13.92
N SER A 310 33.53 1.03 13.51
CA SER A 310 33.60 2.31 14.20
C SER A 310 32.28 3.09 14.15
N GLU A 311 31.57 3.06 13.03
CA GLU A 311 30.24 3.68 12.91
C GLU A 311 29.21 2.98 13.81
N VAL A 312 29.14 1.65 13.75
CA VAL A 312 28.24 0.86 14.59
C VAL A 312 28.52 1.07 16.08
N ALA A 313 29.80 1.11 16.48
CA ALA A 313 30.22 1.41 17.85
C ALA A 313 29.79 2.83 18.28
N GLY A 314 30.01 3.82 17.41
CA GLY A 314 29.65 5.23 17.64
C GLY A 314 28.13 5.45 17.75
N LEU A 315 27.35 4.61 17.08
CA LEU A 315 25.88 4.60 17.14
C LEU A 315 25.32 3.74 18.27
N ASN A 316 26.15 3.20 19.15
CA ASN A 316 25.76 2.37 20.30
C ASN A 316 24.91 1.14 19.92
N LEU A 317 25.18 0.49 18.78
CA LEU A 317 24.46 -0.66 18.20
C LEU A 317 23.04 -0.33 17.68
N SER A 318 22.60 0.92 17.79
CA SER A 318 21.31 1.39 17.30
C SER A 318 21.55 2.25 16.06
N ILE A 319 21.37 1.67 14.88
CA ILE A 319 21.60 2.33 13.60
C ILE A 319 20.28 3.02 13.18
N PRO A 320 20.20 4.38 13.16
CA PRO A 320 19.03 5.04 12.60
C PRO A 320 18.91 4.77 11.11
N THR A 321 17.70 4.48 10.63
CA THR A 321 17.48 4.20 9.19
C THR A 321 17.96 5.36 8.32
N SER A 322 17.74 6.61 8.75
CA SER A 322 18.21 7.79 8.03
C SER A 322 19.74 7.86 7.92
N TYR A 323 20.46 7.45 8.98
CA TYR A 323 21.91 7.35 8.94
C TYR A 323 22.37 6.29 7.94
N PHE A 324 21.72 5.13 7.93
CA PHE A 324 22.01 4.06 6.99
C PHE A 324 21.84 4.52 5.54
N TRP A 325 20.69 5.17 5.20
CA TRP A 325 20.45 5.68 3.84
C TRP A 325 21.52 6.71 3.40
N LYS A 326 21.97 7.53 4.33
CA LYS A 326 23.00 8.56 4.06
C LYS A 326 24.39 7.96 3.85
N ASN A 327 24.73 6.92 4.60
CA ASN A 327 26.14 6.54 4.76
C ASN A 327 26.55 5.21 4.11
N LEU A 328 25.59 4.35 3.69
CA LEU A 328 25.92 3.05 3.07
C LEU A 328 26.86 3.20 1.86
N LEU A 329 26.63 4.19 1.02
CA LEU A 329 27.41 4.45 -0.22
C LEU A 329 28.21 5.77 -0.17
N LYS A 330 28.53 6.26 1.02
CA LYS A 330 29.23 7.57 1.18
C LYS A 330 30.57 7.64 0.46
N GLU A 331 31.31 6.53 0.38
CA GLU A 331 32.61 6.48 -0.27
C GLU A 331 32.49 6.65 -1.79
N GLU A 332 31.39 6.17 -2.38
CA GLU A 332 31.03 6.37 -3.79
C GLU A 332 30.40 7.74 -4.04
N GLY A 333 30.07 8.48 -3.00
CA GLY A 333 29.43 9.81 -3.10
C GLY A 333 27.93 9.76 -3.32
N PHE A 334 27.29 8.64 -2.96
CA PHE A 334 25.82 8.46 -3.11
C PHE A 334 25.14 8.25 -1.77
N THR A 335 23.85 8.54 -1.75
CA THR A 335 22.88 8.09 -0.75
C THR A 335 21.98 7.02 -1.37
N VAL A 336 21.28 6.23 -0.55
CA VAL A 336 20.29 5.26 -1.03
C VAL A 336 18.87 5.72 -0.72
N GLY A 337 17.91 5.28 -1.53
CA GLY A 337 16.51 5.64 -1.38
C GLY A 337 15.89 5.05 -0.11
N ARG A 338 14.99 5.82 0.50
CA ARG A 338 14.22 5.40 1.69
C ARG A 338 13.18 4.35 1.35
N LEU A 339 12.38 4.60 0.31
CA LEU A 339 11.29 3.72 -0.11
C LEU A 339 11.79 2.58 -1.01
N ASP A 340 12.96 2.74 -1.62
CA ASP A 340 13.64 1.70 -2.39
C ASP A 340 15.15 1.95 -2.41
N SER A 341 15.88 1.18 -1.63
CA SER A 341 17.32 1.35 -1.47
C SER A 341 18.15 0.98 -2.70
N ARG A 342 17.55 0.48 -3.78
CA ARG A 342 18.21 0.29 -5.08
C ARG A 342 18.47 1.62 -5.77
N TYR A 343 17.63 2.64 -5.50
CA TYR A 343 17.79 3.99 -6.04
C TYR A 343 18.94 4.73 -5.33
N LYS A 344 19.68 5.50 -6.12
CA LYS A 344 20.78 6.32 -5.62
C LYS A 344 20.44 7.80 -5.73
N GLY A 345 20.88 8.59 -4.75
CA GLY A 345 20.77 10.04 -4.75
C GLY A 345 22.14 10.71 -4.57
N ILE A 346 22.25 11.95 -4.99
CA ILE A 346 23.42 12.79 -4.77
C ILE A 346 23.00 13.96 -3.87
N ASP A 347 23.53 13.99 -2.65
CA ASP A 347 23.28 15.07 -1.72
C ASP A 347 24.29 16.21 -1.92
N LYS A 348 23.91 17.39 -1.47
CA LYS A 348 24.79 18.55 -1.44
C LYS A 348 26.03 18.30 -0.56
N GLU A 349 25.78 17.73 0.64
CA GLU A 349 26.84 17.44 1.61
C GLU A 349 27.07 15.92 1.71
N LYS A 350 28.34 15.47 1.62
CA LYS A 350 28.68 14.03 1.72
C LYS A 350 28.48 13.46 3.11
N VAL A 351 28.57 14.27 4.15
CA VAL A 351 28.43 13.87 5.56
C VAL A 351 27.07 14.26 6.10
N GLY A 352 26.60 13.54 7.11
CA GLY A 352 25.33 13.86 7.77
C GLY A 352 24.59 12.65 8.31
N MET A 353 23.46 12.93 8.95
CA MET A 353 22.62 11.91 9.60
C MET A 353 21.43 11.48 8.72
N ARG A 354 21.19 12.14 7.59
CA ARG A 354 20.06 11.85 6.69
C ARG A 354 20.33 12.38 5.29
N PRO A 355 19.75 11.78 4.25
CA PRO A 355 19.72 12.34 2.90
C PRO A 355 18.96 13.66 2.83
N ASP A 356 19.31 14.50 1.84
CA ASP A 356 18.63 15.77 1.59
C ASP A 356 17.21 15.55 1.03
N TYR A 357 16.99 14.45 0.30
CA TYR A 357 15.71 14.10 -0.34
C TYR A 357 15.59 12.58 -0.53
N ASN A 358 14.39 12.14 -0.89
CA ASN A 358 14.12 10.74 -1.28
C ASN A 358 14.28 10.62 -2.79
N SER A 359 15.38 10.02 -3.25
CA SER A 359 15.75 9.93 -4.68
C SER A 359 14.71 9.17 -5.51
N GLU A 360 14.18 8.08 -4.97
CA GLU A 360 13.14 7.26 -5.60
C GLU A 360 11.82 8.02 -5.73
N LEU A 361 11.35 8.66 -4.65
CA LEU A 361 10.08 9.38 -4.65
C LEU A 361 10.07 10.54 -5.65
N THR A 362 11.19 11.26 -5.74
CA THR A 362 11.35 12.32 -6.74
C THR A 362 11.21 11.77 -8.15
N SER A 363 11.87 10.65 -8.46
CA SER A 363 11.78 9.97 -9.74
C SER A 363 10.34 9.51 -10.04
N TRP A 364 9.68 8.90 -9.07
CA TRP A 364 8.31 8.37 -9.24
C TRP A 364 7.27 9.47 -9.45
N LEU A 365 7.35 10.58 -8.72
CA LEU A 365 6.43 11.71 -8.90
C LEU A 365 6.45 12.29 -10.31
N HIS A 366 7.63 12.29 -10.96
CA HIS A 366 7.77 12.75 -12.34
C HIS A 366 7.15 11.79 -13.37
N SER A 367 6.93 10.52 -13.01
CA SER A 367 6.23 9.55 -13.87
C SER A 367 4.73 9.49 -13.58
N PHE A 368 4.36 9.38 -12.31
CA PHE A 368 2.97 9.18 -11.90
C PHE A 368 2.11 10.43 -12.12
N THR A 369 2.64 11.63 -11.84
CA THR A 369 1.85 12.87 -11.99
C THR A 369 1.39 13.12 -13.44
N PRO A 370 2.26 13.09 -14.46
CA PRO A 370 1.80 13.22 -15.83
C PRO A 370 0.94 12.02 -16.28
N ALA A 371 1.27 10.79 -15.84
CA ALA A 371 0.52 9.61 -16.21
C ALA A 371 -0.92 9.62 -15.68
N VAL A 372 -1.14 10.01 -14.42
CA VAL A 372 -2.50 10.07 -13.86
C VAL A 372 -3.35 11.14 -14.55
N ASN A 373 -2.79 12.31 -14.84
CA ASN A 373 -3.50 13.36 -15.57
C ASN A 373 -3.84 12.92 -16.99
N TYR A 374 -2.88 12.33 -17.71
CA TYR A 374 -3.12 11.76 -19.03
C TYR A 374 -4.20 10.67 -18.99
N TYR A 375 -4.12 9.76 -18.02
CA TYR A 375 -5.05 8.64 -17.88
C TYR A 375 -6.49 9.10 -17.66
N TYR A 376 -6.73 9.99 -16.69
CA TYR A 376 -8.08 10.50 -16.44
C TYR A 376 -8.59 11.34 -17.61
N ASN A 377 -7.79 12.29 -18.12
CA ASN A 377 -8.24 13.24 -19.13
C ASN A 377 -8.42 12.60 -20.52
N GLU A 378 -7.41 11.85 -20.99
CA GLU A 378 -7.39 11.36 -22.37
C GLU A 378 -7.87 9.91 -22.49
N VAL A 379 -7.41 9.02 -21.58
CA VAL A 379 -7.77 7.60 -21.68
C VAL A 379 -9.20 7.38 -21.16
N LEU A 380 -9.54 7.89 -19.98
CA LEU A 380 -10.89 7.74 -19.43
C LEU A 380 -11.87 8.78 -19.97
N GLY A 381 -11.43 9.97 -20.32
CA GLY A 381 -12.27 11.09 -20.74
C GLY A 381 -12.90 11.85 -19.55
N PHE A 382 -12.39 11.62 -18.35
CA PHE A 382 -12.81 12.33 -17.15
C PHE A 382 -12.04 13.65 -17.04
N ARG A 383 -12.59 14.71 -17.63
CA ARG A 383 -11.97 16.04 -17.70
C ARG A 383 -12.43 16.93 -16.56
N THR A 384 -11.49 17.49 -15.81
CA THR A 384 -11.75 18.40 -14.71
C THR A 384 -10.57 19.34 -14.47
N ASP A 385 -10.85 20.57 -14.02
CA ASP A 385 -9.84 21.55 -13.56
C ASP A 385 -9.44 21.33 -12.09
N VAL A 386 -10.05 20.36 -11.40
CA VAL A 386 -9.68 19.98 -10.04
C VAL A 386 -8.31 19.31 -10.07
N LYS A 387 -7.37 19.82 -9.27
CA LYS A 387 -6.05 19.22 -9.15
C LYS A 387 -6.14 17.83 -8.51
N TYR A 388 -5.51 16.84 -9.13
CA TYR A 388 -5.28 15.54 -8.49
C TYR A 388 -4.23 15.67 -7.38
N ASN A 389 -4.62 15.45 -6.13
CA ASN A 389 -3.71 15.48 -5.00
C ASN A 389 -2.98 14.15 -4.88
N MET A 390 -1.73 14.08 -5.38
CA MET A 390 -0.84 12.93 -5.15
C MET A 390 -0.65 12.71 -3.65
N PHE A 391 -0.42 13.81 -2.94
CA PHE A 391 -0.45 13.90 -1.48
C PHE A 391 -1.37 15.06 -1.08
N GLY A 392 -2.35 14.77 -0.24
CA GLY A 392 -3.36 15.74 0.19
C GLY A 392 -3.01 16.45 1.49
N PRO A 393 -3.65 17.61 1.78
CA PRO A 393 -3.44 18.41 2.99
C PRO A 393 -4.20 17.80 4.18
N VAL A 394 -3.73 16.65 4.69
CA VAL A 394 -4.34 15.93 5.83
C VAL A 394 -3.67 16.21 7.17
N ARG A 395 -2.52 16.92 7.18
CA ARG A 395 -1.79 17.26 8.41
C ARG A 395 -2.39 18.49 9.13
N PRO A 396 -2.38 18.56 10.49
CA PRO A 396 -1.95 17.52 11.43
C PRO A 396 -2.84 16.27 11.34
N TRP A 397 -2.27 15.10 11.65
CA TRP A 397 -2.93 13.81 11.66
C TRP A 397 -2.90 13.26 13.08
N GLU A 398 -4.03 12.82 13.61
CA GLU A 398 -4.12 12.20 14.92
C GLU A 398 -3.76 10.72 14.82
N ASP A 399 -2.69 10.32 15.48
CA ASP A 399 -2.14 8.96 15.42
C ASP A 399 -1.90 8.35 16.83
N ASP A 400 -2.73 8.74 17.78
CA ASP A 400 -2.76 8.25 19.15
C ASP A 400 -3.25 6.80 19.26
N ARG A 401 -4.07 6.33 18.32
CA ARG A 401 -4.42 4.91 18.18
C ARG A 401 -3.33 4.15 17.43
N VAL A 402 -2.59 3.30 18.12
CA VAL A 402 -1.49 2.51 17.52
C VAL A 402 -1.78 1.01 17.39
N ASN A 403 -2.89 0.51 17.93
CA ASN A 403 -3.17 -0.91 18.13
C ASN A 403 -4.07 -1.57 17.07
N THR A 404 -4.09 -1.08 15.84
CA THR A 404 -4.95 -1.63 14.77
C THR A 404 -4.64 -3.08 14.41
N ARG A 405 -3.44 -3.59 14.70
CA ARG A 405 -3.14 -5.02 14.55
C ARG A 405 -3.96 -5.90 15.50
N GLU A 406 -4.28 -5.41 16.69
CA GLU A 406 -5.16 -6.10 17.65
C GLU A 406 -6.60 -6.19 17.10
N ASP A 407 -7.07 -5.14 16.40
CA ASP A 407 -8.35 -5.16 15.71
C ASP A 407 -8.42 -6.27 14.66
N LEU A 408 -7.35 -6.44 13.87
CA LEU A 408 -7.29 -7.53 12.90
C LEU A 408 -7.29 -8.91 13.58
N GLY A 409 -6.57 -9.07 14.70
CA GLY A 409 -6.59 -10.29 15.50
C GLY A 409 -7.99 -10.65 16.01
N ILE A 410 -8.73 -9.66 16.53
CA ILE A 410 -10.13 -9.81 16.96
C ILE A 410 -11.02 -10.19 15.79
N ALA A 411 -10.92 -9.47 14.67
CA ALA A 411 -11.70 -9.78 13.47
C ALA A 411 -11.47 -11.20 12.97
N MET A 412 -10.22 -11.70 13.02
CA MET A 412 -9.88 -13.08 12.65
C MET A 412 -10.42 -14.11 13.63
N ALA A 413 -10.48 -13.77 14.92
CA ALA A 413 -11.07 -14.65 15.94
C ALA A 413 -12.58 -14.79 15.75
N GLU A 414 -13.28 -13.74 15.34
CA GLU A 414 -14.72 -13.77 15.11
C GLU A 414 -15.13 -14.32 13.75
N ASN A 415 -14.27 -14.15 12.73
CA ASN A 415 -14.54 -14.51 11.35
C ASN A 415 -13.65 -15.66 10.86
N PRO A 416 -14.14 -16.90 10.84
CA PRO A 416 -13.36 -18.07 10.43
C PRO A 416 -12.98 -18.09 8.94
N TYR A 417 -13.59 -17.25 8.11
CA TYR A 417 -13.23 -17.12 6.69
C TYR A 417 -12.04 -16.19 6.45
N LEU A 418 -11.77 -15.27 7.38
CA LEU A 418 -10.81 -14.20 7.16
C LEU A 418 -9.38 -14.74 7.08
N LYS A 419 -8.73 -14.50 5.95
CA LYS A 419 -7.31 -14.76 5.71
C LYS A 419 -6.54 -13.47 5.49
N VAL A 420 -5.23 -13.51 5.69
CA VAL A 420 -4.33 -12.36 5.55
C VAL A 420 -3.19 -12.69 4.59
N LEU A 421 -3.00 -11.83 3.58
CA LEU A 421 -1.81 -11.82 2.72
C LEU A 421 -0.98 -10.59 3.01
N CYS A 422 0.29 -10.77 3.33
CA CYS A 422 1.26 -9.68 3.47
C CYS A 422 2.29 -9.76 2.34
N GLN A 423 2.48 -8.66 1.62
CA GLN A 423 3.42 -8.52 0.51
C GLN A 423 4.38 -7.37 0.81
N SER A 424 5.70 -7.62 0.81
CA SER A 424 6.69 -6.59 1.14
C SER A 424 7.95 -6.71 0.28
N GLY A 425 8.51 -5.56 -0.12
CA GLY A 425 9.81 -5.51 -0.79
C GLY A 425 10.97 -5.57 0.22
N TYR A 426 12.02 -6.31 -0.11
CA TYR A 426 13.19 -6.45 0.75
C TYR A 426 14.00 -5.15 0.89
N TYR A 427 13.91 -4.25 -0.09
CA TYR A 427 14.67 -2.99 -0.14
C TYR A 427 13.88 -1.78 0.36
N ASP A 428 12.73 -2.01 1.00
CA ASP A 428 11.91 -0.98 1.63
C ASP A 428 12.47 -0.59 3.00
N GLY A 429 12.98 0.62 3.11
CA GLY A 429 13.47 1.17 4.38
C GLY A 429 12.45 2.01 5.15
N ALA A 430 11.26 2.23 4.60
CA ALA A 430 10.20 2.97 5.28
C ALA A 430 9.33 2.07 6.17
N THR A 431 8.96 0.90 5.66
CA THR A 431 8.18 -0.12 6.35
C THR A 431 8.82 -1.48 6.03
N THR A 432 9.89 -1.79 6.78
CA THR A 432 10.77 -2.90 6.43
C THR A 432 10.04 -4.25 6.44
N TYR A 433 10.41 -5.14 5.54
CA TYR A 433 9.76 -6.43 5.39
C TYR A 433 9.77 -7.26 6.67
N PHE A 434 10.80 -7.11 7.50
CA PHE A 434 10.90 -7.87 8.74
C PHE A 434 9.99 -7.30 9.83
N ASN A 435 9.74 -5.98 9.84
CA ASN A 435 8.67 -5.39 10.62
C ASN A 435 7.30 -5.98 10.23
N ALA A 436 7.05 -6.16 8.93
CA ALA A 436 5.81 -6.76 8.45
C ALA A 436 5.66 -8.23 8.92
N LYS A 437 6.73 -9.03 8.87
CA LYS A 437 6.73 -10.39 9.44
C LYS A 437 6.44 -10.38 10.93
N TYR A 438 7.11 -9.48 11.67
CA TYR A 438 6.89 -9.31 13.11
C TYR A 438 5.44 -8.94 13.42
N THR A 439 4.85 -8.01 12.65
CA THR A 439 3.44 -7.64 12.78
C THR A 439 2.52 -8.84 12.65
N LEU A 440 2.72 -9.72 11.65
CA LEU A 440 1.93 -10.94 11.50
C LEU A 440 2.02 -11.85 12.74
N TRP A 441 3.20 -12.02 13.31
CA TRP A 441 3.38 -12.83 14.53
C TRP A 441 2.70 -12.20 15.75
N GLN A 442 2.57 -10.87 15.78
CA GLN A 442 1.94 -10.17 16.89
C GLN A 442 0.42 -9.99 16.74
N ILE A 443 -0.14 -10.22 15.56
CA ILE A 443 -1.59 -10.32 15.35
C ILE A 443 -2.13 -11.58 16.03
N ASP A 444 -1.40 -12.68 15.95
CA ASP A 444 -1.74 -13.96 16.58
C ASP A 444 -0.56 -14.51 17.40
N PRO A 445 -0.29 -13.96 18.60
CA PRO A 445 0.80 -14.44 19.44
C PRO A 445 0.61 -15.87 19.95
N SER A 446 -0.61 -16.41 19.88
CA SER A 446 -0.91 -17.80 20.25
C SER A 446 -0.59 -18.82 19.14
N GLY A 447 -0.47 -18.35 17.88
CA GLY A 447 -0.27 -19.20 16.70
C GLY A 447 -1.50 -20.02 16.27
N GLN A 448 -2.69 -19.70 16.80
CA GLN A 448 -3.93 -20.43 16.49
C GLN A 448 -4.44 -20.19 15.07
N PHE A 449 -4.07 -19.05 14.46
CA PHE A 449 -4.47 -18.65 13.11
C PHE A 449 -3.33 -18.71 12.10
N SER A 450 -2.20 -19.38 12.46
CA SER A 450 -0.98 -19.38 11.66
C SER A 450 -1.17 -19.86 10.21
N ASP A 451 -2.11 -20.78 9.97
CA ASP A 451 -2.51 -21.28 8.65
C ASP A 451 -3.31 -20.28 7.81
N ARG A 452 -3.76 -19.18 8.42
CA ARG A 452 -4.53 -18.12 7.74
C ARG A 452 -3.66 -16.93 7.32
N PHE A 453 -2.36 -16.94 7.67
CA PHE A 453 -1.41 -15.91 7.26
C PHE A 453 -0.53 -16.37 6.11
N SER A 454 -0.28 -15.49 5.15
CA SER A 454 0.70 -15.68 4.10
C SER A 454 1.60 -14.45 3.98
N PHE A 455 2.92 -14.69 3.97
CA PHE A 455 3.91 -13.63 3.72
C PHE A 455 4.62 -13.90 2.39
N LYS A 456 4.77 -12.84 1.58
CA LYS A 456 5.50 -12.85 0.31
C LYS A 456 6.50 -11.70 0.27
N GLY A 457 7.76 -12.02 0.03
CA GLY A 457 8.84 -11.06 -0.11
C GLY A 457 9.29 -10.92 -1.56
N TYR A 458 9.68 -9.71 -1.97
CA TYR A 458 10.05 -9.37 -3.36
C TYR A 458 11.37 -8.61 -3.39
N GLU A 459 12.16 -8.79 -4.47
CA GLU A 459 13.43 -8.08 -4.67
C GLU A 459 13.23 -6.65 -5.17
N SER A 460 12.44 -5.89 -4.44
CA SER A 460 12.03 -4.53 -4.75
C SER A 460 11.86 -3.73 -3.47
N GLY A 461 11.51 -2.43 -3.58
CA GLY A 461 11.25 -1.56 -2.43
C GLY A 461 9.78 -1.50 -2.01
N HIS A 462 9.38 -0.35 -1.46
CA HIS A 462 8.06 -0.07 -0.91
C HIS A 462 6.91 -0.33 -1.90
N MET A 463 7.06 0.18 -3.10
CA MET A 463 6.19 -0.14 -4.24
C MET A 463 6.77 -1.32 -5.00
N MET A 464 6.69 -2.53 -4.40
CA MET A 464 7.34 -3.74 -4.92
C MET A 464 6.90 -4.09 -6.34
N TYR A 465 5.76 -3.64 -6.76
CA TYR A 465 5.15 -3.85 -8.06
C TYR A 465 5.72 -2.96 -9.19
N LEU A 466 6.69 -2.07 -8.92
CA LEU A 466 7.33 -1.27 -9.98
C LEU A 466 8.35 -2.08 -10.78
N ARG A 467 8.98 -3.08 -10.20
CA ARG A 467 9.84 -4.01 -10.94
C ARG A 467 8.98 -5.03 -11.69
N ALA A 468 9.19 -5.19 -12.98
CA ALA A 468 8.32 -6.00 -13.86
C ALA A 468 8.18 -7.47 -13.40
N ALA A 469 9.27 -8.08 -12.93
CA ALA A 469 9.26 -9.45 -12.41
C ALA A 469 8.37 -9.57 -11.15
N ASP A 470 8.51 -8.61 -10.23
CA ASP A 470 7.76 -8.58 -8.98
C ASP A 470 6.30 -8.19 -9.19
N LEU A 471 6.00 -7.30 -10.15
CA LEU A 471 4.61 -6.99 -10.56
C LEU A 471 3.87 -8.27 -10.95
N LYS A 472 4.52 -9.13 -11.76
CA LYS A 472 3.91 -10.40 -12.17
C LYS A 472 3.72 -11.33 -10.97
N SER A 473 4.79 -11.57 -10.20
CA SER A 473 4.75 -12.50 -9.05
C SER A 473 3.74 -12.04 -8.00
N ALA A 474 3.70 -10.74 -7.68
CA ALA A 474 2.79 -10.19 -6.68
C ALA A 474 1.32 -10.31 -7.08
N ASN A 475 0.99 -10.07 -8.36
CA ASN A 475 -0.36 -10.28 -8.87
C ASN A 475 -0.74 -11.77 -8.92
N ASP A 476 0.20 -12.65 -9.27
CA ASP A 476 -0.05 -14.10 -9.26
C ASP A 476 -0.31 -14.61 -7.83
N ASP A 477 0.47 -14.16 -6.83
CA ASP A 477 0.24 -14.45 -5.41
C ASP A 477 -1.12 -13.92 -4.93
N LEU A 478 -1.49 -12.69 -5.32
CA LEU A 478 -2.79 -12.10 -4.99
C LEU A 478 -3.96 -12.89 -5.60
N LYS A 479 -3.87 -13.28 -6.88
CA LYS A 479 -4.89 -14.11 -7.54
C LYS A 479 -5.02 -15.49 -6.90
N ALA A 480 -3.90 -16.12 -6.53
CA ALA A 480 -3.91 -17.39 -5.81
C ALA A 480 -4.59 -17.25 -4.45
N PHE A 481 -4.28 -16.17 -3.69
CA PHE A 481 -4.90 -15.86 -2.42
C PHE A 481 -6.41 -15.68 -2.54
N ILE A 482 -6.89 -14.94 -3.55
CA ILE A 482 -8.32 -14.74 -3.80
C ILE A 482 -9.02 -16.08 -4.09
N LYS A 483 -8.42 -16.92 -4.93
CA LYS A 483 -8.99 -18.26 -5.27
C LYS A 483 -9.07 -19.17 -4.04
N GLU A 484 -8.07 -19.13 -3.18
CA GLU A 484 -8.02 -19.96 -1.97
C GLU A 484 -8.99 -19.48 -0.89
N SER A 485 -9.19 -18.17 -0.75
CA SER A 485 -10.01 -17.56 0.30
C SER A 485 -11.46 -17.28 -0.12
N ALA A 486 -11.78 -17.32 -1.43
CA ALA A 486 -13.16 -17.29 -1.92
C ALA A 486 -13.85 -18.62 -1.59
N VAL A 487 -14.29 -18.77 -0.37
CA VAL A 487 -14.90 -20.01 0.14
C VAL A 487 -16.27 -20.19 -0.51
N GLY A 488 -16.43 -21.19 -1.38
CA GLY A 488 -17.70 -21.49 -2.04
C GLY A 488 -18.85 -21.85 -1.08
N SER A 489 -19.52 -22.98 -1.25
CA SER A 489 -20.67 -23.40 -0.41
C SER A 489 -20.28 -24.03 0.94
N LYS A 490 -19.01 -23.96 1.36
CA LYS A 490 -18.56 -24.54 2.65
C LYS A 490 -19.00 -23.67 3.82
N SER A 491 -19.57 -24.29 4.85
CA SER A 491 -19.87 -23.59 6.11
C SER A 491 -18.59 -23.23 6.85
N ALA A 492 -18.54 -22.03 7.44
CA ALA A 492 -17.52 -21.68 8.39
C ALA A 492 -17.75 -22.42 9.71
N LYS A 493 -16.74 -23.12 10.19
CA LYS A 493 -16.74 -23.79 11.51
C LYS A 493 -15.35 -23.66 12.11
N TYR A 494 -15.33 -23.50 13.43
CA TYR A 494 -14.11 -23.66 14.22
C TYR A 494 -13.90 -25.13 14.55
#